data_b8088b5e632a2707d5d026335d08fbb5
#
_entry.id   b8088b5e632a2707d5d026335d08fbb5
#
_cell.length_a   1.000
_cell.length_b   1.000
_cell.length_c   1.000
_cell.angle_alpha   90.00
_cell.angle_beta   90.00
_cell.angle_gamma   90.00
#
_symmetry.space_group_name_H-M   'P 1'
#
loop_
_entity.id
_entity.type
_entity.pdbx_description
1 polymer ?
#
loop_
_entity_poly.entity_id
_entity_poly.type
_entity_poly.pdbx_seq_one_letter_code
_entity_poly.pdbx_strand_id
1 'polypeptide(L)'
;MFDLLSGYSDIRVTRRFVLPLSASILDRISALADPTRSRILLLLDGRELMVGELCAVLQLPQSTVSRHLKILSDEGWVVARGEGTSRFYSMVPSRLEPSAKRFWHIVREQMAEAPSAAQDRRRLESVLAQRIAARRSKSQVFFTTSHGAWDAMRTEMIGQRTDLLALLDLLDERWVVGDLGCGTGHVTEALAPCVARVIAVDESGPMLSAARERLKKQSNVELRAGGVEELPIDSGELDLAILFLVAHFIADPAALMQEVLRVLKPGGKLLLVDFIIHEHTEYAIQLGHVWQGFDEAQVVGWLEETGFVGCRYRALPSDPAAKGPSLFAATARKKNRKKD
;
A
#
# COMPACT_ATOMS: atom_id res chain seq x y z
N MET A 1 -10.64 -25.87 -7.11
CA MET A 1 -10.52 -26.26 -8.51
C MET A 1 -10.93 -25.05 -9.35
N PHE A 2 -10.11 -24.00 -9.30
CA PHE A 2 -10.27 -22.78 -10.12
C PHE A 2 -8.89 -22.28 -10.50
N ASP A 3 -8.51 -22.59 -11.72
CA ASP A 3 -7.29 -22.16 -12.37
C ASP A 3 -7.54 -20.76 -12.98
N LEU A 4 -7.77 -19.76 -12.12
CA LEU A 4 -8.03 -18.37 -12.53
C LEU A 4 -6.85 -17.42 -12.25
N LEU A 5 -5.76 -17.93 -11.67
CA LEU A 5 -4.61 -17.10 -11.30
C LEU A 5 -3.33 -17.40 -12.10
N SER A 6 -3.37 -18.31 -13.09
CA SER A 6 -2.18 -18.57 -13.93
C SER A 6 -1.84 -17.43 -14.92
N GLY A 7 -2.62 -16.35 -14.94
CA GLY A 7 -2.44 -15.22 -15.86
C GLY A 7 -1.67 -14.01 -15.32
N TYR A 8 -1.32 -13.96 -14.02
CA TYR A 8 -0.74 -12.73 -13.43
C TYR A 8 0.76 -12.78 -13.12
N SER A 9 1.42 -13.92 -13.33
CA SER A 9 2.84 -14.06 -12.94
C SER A 9 3.87 -13.72 -14.03
N ASP A 10 3.48 -13.24 -15.22
CA ASP A 10 4.44 -12.89 -16.26
C ASP A 10 4.20 -11.49 -16.86
N ILE A 11 4.31 -10.43 -16.02
CA ILE A 11 4.69 -9.12 -16.51
C ILE A 11 6.23 -9.12 -16.62
N ARG A 12 6.78 -10.00 -17.44
CA ARG A 12 8.11 -9.79 -17.99
C ARG A 12 8.01 -8.76 -19.12
N VAL A 13 8.21 -7.49 -18.76
CA VAL A 13 8.63 -6.46 -19.69
C VAL A 13 10.05 -6.83 -20.15
N THR A 14 10.17 -7.79 -21.05
CA THR A 14 11.41 -8.09 -21.75
C THR A 14 11.11 -8.52 -23.19
N ARG A 15 10.72 -7.53 -24.00
CA ARG A 15 11.21 -7.48 -25.37
C ARG A 15 11.81 -6.10 -25.56
N ARG A 16 13.14 -6.04 -25.60
CA ARG A 16 13.86 -4.98 -26.27
C ARG A 16 13.31 -4.93 -27.69
N PHE A 17 12.35 -4.02 -27.92
CA PHE A 17 12.06 -3.58 -29.27
C PHE A 17 13.29 -2.79 -29.70
N VAL A 18 14.17 -3.43 -30.46
CA VAL A 18 15.14 -2.74 -31.30
C VAL A 18 14.28 -1.94 -32.25
N LEU A 19 14.24 -0.63 -32.07
CA LEU A 19 13.68 0.28 -33.05
C LEU A 19 14.46 0.03 -34.35
N PRO A 20 13.80 -0.17 -35.53
CA PRO A 20 14.51 -0.23 -36.78
C PRO A 20 15.31 1.06 -36.89
N LEU A 21 16.60 0.89 -37.25
CA LEU A 21 17.53 1.97 -37.52
C LEU A 21 16.90 2.94 -38.52
N SER A 22 16.66 4.18 -38.08
CA SER A 22 16.29 5.36 -38.88
C SER A 22 15.31 5.13 -40.04
N ALA A 23 14.01 4.98 -39.74
CA ALA A 23 13.01 5.34 -40.73
C ALA A 23 13.25 6.80 -41.13
N SER A 24 13.43 7.06 -42.42
CA SER A 24 13.59 8.41 -42.94
C SER A 24 12.43 9.29 -42.49
N ILE A 25 12.68 10.57 -42.24
CA ILE A 25 11.59 11.51 -41.94
C ILE A 25 10.51 11.47 -43.03
N LEU A 26 10.89 11.17 -44.28
CA LEU A 26 9.97 11.03 -45.39
C LEU A 26 9.05 9.81 -45.25
N ASP A 27 9.55 8.68 -44.74
CA ASP A 27 8.74 7.49 -44.48
C ASP A 27 7.71 7.79 -43.39
N ARG A 28 8.12 8.46 -42.32
CA ARG A 28 7.24 8.90 -41.25
C ARG A 28 6.17 9.90 -41.69
N ILE A 29 6.54 10.85 -42.56
CA ILE A 29 5.60 11.79 -43.20
C ILE A 29 4.64 11.02 -44.07
N SER A 30 5.12 10.09 -44.91
CA SER A 30 4.29 9.23 -45.74
C SER A 30 3.28 8.42 -44.92
N ALA A 31 3.67 7.94 -43.73
CA ALA A 31 2.76 7.26 -42.86
C ALA A 31 1.59 8.15 -42.42
N LEU A 32 1.80 9.44 -42.20
CA LEU A 32 0.76 10.41 -41.80
C LEU A 32 -0.02 10.99 -43.00
N ALA A 33 0.44 10.84 -44.22
CA ALA A 33 -0.23 11.37 -45.39
C ALA A 33 -1.59 10.71 -45.73
N ASP A 34 -1.88 9.56 -45.09
CA ASP A 34 -3.17 8.89 -45.23
C ASP A 34 -4.16 9.38 -44.17
N PRO A 35 -5.34 9.89 -44.54
CA PRO A 35 -6.30 10.41 -43.59
C PRO A 35 -6.76 9.40 -42.54
N THR A 36 -6.86 8.12 -42.89
CA THR A 36 -7.28 7.05 -41.94
C THR A 36 -6.21 6.82 -40.90
N ARG A 37 -4.92 6.80 -41.28
CA ARG A 37 -3.82 6.64 -40.33
C ARG A 37 -3.74 7.83 -39.35
N SER A 38 -3.88 9.04 -39.88
CA SER A 38 -3.93 10.25 -39.05
C SER A 38 -5.11 10.24 -38.06
N ARG A 39 -6.30 9.77 -38.51
CA ARG A 39 -7.47 9.58 -37.59
C ARG A 39 -7.20 8.52 -36.54
N ILE A 40 -6.58 7.38 -36.87
CA ILE A 40 -6.20 6.36 -35.90
C ILE A 40 -5.27 6.95 -34.85
N LEU A 41 -4.24 7.69 -35.23
CA LEU A 41 -3.32 8.32 -34.31
C LEU A 41 -4.01 9.34 -33.41
N LEU A 42 -4.92 10.16 -33.95
CA LEU A 42 -5.71 11.11 -33.15
C LEU A 42 -6.57 10.39 -32.11
N LEU A 43 -7.13 9.23 -32.43
CA LEU A 43 -7.87 8.40 -31.49
C LEU A 43 -6.98 7.74 -30.44
N LEU A 44 -5.72 7.45 -30.73
CA LEU A 44 -4.77 6.81 -29.82
C LEU A 44 -3.93 7.81 -29.00
N ASP A 45 -4.08 9.11 -29.27
CA ASP A 45 -3.36 10.14 -28.53
C ASP A 45 -3.82 10.19 -27.06
N GLY A 46 -2.92 9.83 -26.16
CA GLY A 46 -3.17 9.76 -24.71
C GLY A 46 -4.07 8.62 -24.23
N ARG A 47 -4.33 7.59 -25.06
CA ARG A 47 -5.18 6.44 -24.66
C ARG A 47 -4.85 5.15 -25.40
N GLU A 48 -5.42 4.05 -24.89
CA GLU A 48 -5.31 2.74 -25.52
C GLU A 48 -6.66 2.26 -26.04
N LEU A 49 -6.69 1.77 -27.29
CA LEU A 49 -7.90 1.21 -27.90
C LEU A 49 -7.60 -0.16 -28.55
N MET A 50 -8.60 -1.04 -28.50
CA MET A 50 -8.58 -2.31 -29.22
C MET A 50 -8.91 -2.09 -30.70
N VAL A 51 -8.50 -3.05 -31.57
CA VAL A 51 -8.83 -3.01 -33.00
C VAL A 51 -10.34 -2.90 -33.22
N GLY A 52 -11.14 -3.70 -32.49
CA GLY A 52 -12.60 -3.64 -32.61
C GLY A 52 -13.19 -2.28 -32.22
N GLU A 53 -12.61 -1.60 -31.23
CA GLU A 53 -13.03 -0.25 -30.84
C GLU A 53 -12.67 0.79 -31.91
N LEU A 54 -11.47 0.69 -32.48
CA LEU A 54 -11.09 1.54 -33.63
C LEU A 54 -12.01 1.32 -34.82
N CYS A 55 -12.38 0.06 -35.12
CA CYS A 55 -13.34 -0.25 -36.15
C CYS A 55 -14.72 0.40 -35.90
N ALA A 56 -15.19 0.31 -34.64
CA ALA A 56 -16.47 0.90 -34.27
C ALA A 56 -16.46 2.44 -34.37
N VAL A 57 -15.36 3.08 -33.98
CA VAL A 57 -15.23 4.54 -34.08
C VAL A 57 -15.09 4.99 -35.52
N LEU A 58 -14.19 4.38 -36.29
CA LEU A 58 -13.86 4.78 -37.65
C LEU A 58 -14.91 4.33 -38.66
N GLN A 59 -15.77 3.38 -38.31
CA GLN A 59 -16.72 2.72 -39.21
C GLN A 59 -16.04 2.05 -40.42
N LEU A 60 -14.92 1.35 -40.11
CA LEU A 60 -14.10 0.66 -41.11
C LEU A 60 -13.99 -0.83 -40.79
N PRO A 61 -13.84 -1.69 -41.82
CA PRO A 61 -13.61 -3.12 -41.61
C PRO A 61 -12.31 -3.39 -40.84
N GLN A 62 -12.30 -4.46 -40.06
CA GLN A 62 -11.13 -4.84 -39.25
C GLN A 62 -9.87 -5.07 -40.08
N SER A 63 -9.99 -5.66 -41.27
CA SER A 63 -8.85 -5.87 -42.21
C SER A 63 -8.19 -4.54 -42.61
N THR A 64 -8.99 -3.51 -42.84
CA THR A 64 -8.51 -2.16 -43.17
C THR A 64 -7.80 -1.52 -41.99
N VAL A 65 -8.43 -1.51 -40.78
CA VAL A 65 -7.84 -0.93 -39.58
C VAL A 65 -6.56 -1.65 -39.19
N SER A 66 -6.55 -3.00 -39.25
CA SER A 66 -5.35 -3.80 -38.94
C SER A 66 -4.17 -3.52 -39.90
N ARG A 67 -4.45 -3.32 -41.17
CA ARG A 67 -3.42 -2.95 -42.15
C ARG A 67 -2.81 -1.58 -41.82
N HIS A 68 -3.63 -0.58 -41.52
CA HIS A 68 -3.14 0.75 -41.13
C HIS A 68 -2.37 0.72 -39.82
N LEU A 69 -2.83 -0.04 -38.81
CA LEU A 69 -2.11 -0.23 -37.57
C LEU A 69 -0.77 -0.92 -37.73
N LYS A 70 -0.67 -1.88 -38.67
CA LYS A 70 0.60 -2.52 -39.00
C LYS A 70 1.59 -1.48 -39.55
N ILE A 71 1.21 -0.67 -40.54
CA ILE A 71 2.06 0.39 -41.09
C ILE A 71 2.50 1.37 -40.01
N LEU A 72 1.57 1.82 -39.15
CA LEU A 72 1.87 2.73 -38.05
C LEU A 72 2.80 2.09 -36.99
N SER A 73 2.70 0.79 -36.78
CA SER A 73 3.58 0.04 -35.86
C SER A 73 4.98 -0.14 -36.46
N ASP A 74 5.06 -0.48 -37.76
CA ASP A 74 6.33 -0.68 -38.47
C ASP A 74 7.13 0.64 -38.51
N GLU A 75 6.45 1.78 -38.66
CA GLU A 75 7.03 3.13 -38.63
C GLU A 75 7.20 3.73 -37.21
N GLY A 76 6.86 2.98 -36.17
CA GLY A 76 7.08 3.36 -34.76
C GLY A 76 6.11 4.41 -34.19
N TRP A 77 4.99 4.68 -34.85
CA TRP A 77 3.96 5.61 -34.38
C TRP A 77 3.10 5.03 -33.27
N VAL A 78 2.85 3.73 -33.29
CA VAL A 78 2.04 3.03 -32.31
C VAL A 78 2.78 1.84 -31.72
N VAL A 79 2.42 1.49 -30.50
CA VAL A 79 2.84 0.26 -29.83
C VAL A 79 1.62 -0.58 -29.52
N ALA A 80 1.83 -1.90 -29.47
CA ALA A 80 0.77 -2.84 -29.13
C ALA A 80 1.11 -3.57 -27.83
N ARG A 81 0.10 -3.72 -26.96
CA ARG A 81 0.14 -4.50 -25.72
C ARG A 81 -0.91 -5.61 -25.80
N GLY A 82 -0.53 -6.82 -25.42
CA GLY A 82 -1.48 -7.94 -25.28
C GLY A 82 -2.11 -7.94 -23.88
N GLU A 83 -3.39 -8.26 -23.81
CA GLU A 83 -4.12 -8.50 -22.56
C GLU A 83 -5.13 -9.64 -22.80
N GLY A 84 -4.79 -10.86 -22.34
CA GLY A 84 -5.53 -12.06 -22.68
C GLY A 84 -5.57 -12.28 -24.20
N THR A 85 -6.77 -12.43 -24.75
CA THR A 85 -7.00 -12.58 -26.21
C THR A 85 -7.07 -11.25 -26.95
N SER A 86 -7.00 -10.11 -26.24
CA SER A 86 -7.14 -8.78 -26.80
C SER A 86 -5.80 -8.09 -27.03
N ARG A 87 -5.71 -7.28 -28.06
CA ARG A 87 -4.55 -6.43 -28.33
C ARG A 87 -4.95 -4.98 -28.30
N PHE A 88 -4.30 -4.23 -27.42
CA PHE A 88 -4.46 -2.79 -27.27
C PHE A 88 -3.35 -2.05 -28.00
N TYR A 89 -3.71 -0.98 -28.64
CA TYR A 89 -2.79 -0.09 -29.34
C TYR A 89 -2.79 1.27 -28.68
N SER A 90 -1.63 1.89 -28.58
CA SER A 90 -1.47 3.26 -28.08
C SER A 90 -0.39 3.99 -28.85
N MET A 91 -0.50 5.31 -28.89
CA MET A 91 0.57 6.18 -29.32
C MET A 91 1.40 6.59 -28.11
N VAL A 92 2.73 6.50 -28.21
CA VAL A 92 3.65 6.90 -27.13
C VAL A 92 4.50 8.09 -27.59
N PRO A 93 4.01 9.34 -27.44
CA PRO A 93 4.71 10.52 -27.91
C PRO A 93 6.13 10.67 -27.34
N SER A 94 6.38 10.19 -26.11
CA SER A 94 7.72 10.22 -25.50
C SER A 94 8.77 9.39 -26.24
N ARG A 95 8.35 8.38 -27.00
CA ARG A 95 9.25 7.51 -27.80
C ARG A 95 9.54 8.04 -29.20
N LEU A 96 8.80 9.07 -29.64
CA LEU A 96 9.01 9.68 -30.94
C LEU A 96 10.24 10.61 -30.89
N GLU A 97 10.97 10.68 -32.00
CA GLU A 97 12.04 11.66 -32.18
C GLU A 97 11.49 13.10 -32.21
N PRO A 98 12.30 14.10 -31.84
CA PRO A 98 11.86 15.50 -31.79
C PRO A 98 11.23 16.02 -33.09
N SER A 99 11.73 15.58 -34.24
CA SER A 99 11.21 15.93 -35.56
C SER A 99 9.82 15.35 -35.80
N ALA A 100 9.62 14.06 -35.47
CA ALA A 100 8.33 13.38 -35.59
C ALA A 100 7.28 13.98 -34.65
N LYS A 101 7.67 14.36 -33.41
CA LYS A 101 6.78 15.05 -32.45
C LYS A 101 6.27 16.38 -33.01
N ARG A 102 7.16 17.20 -33.58
CA ARG A 102 6.78 18.49 -34.15
C ARG A 102 5.83 18.29 -35.33
N PHE A 103 6.12 17.31 -36.20
CA PHE A 103 5.27 17.00 -37.32
C PHE A 103 3.88 16.49 -36.89
N TRP A 104 3.84 15.59 -35.92
CA TRP A 104 2.58 15.13 -35.33
C TRP A 104 1.76 16.29 -34.76
N HIS A 105 2.38 17.25 -34.10
CA HIS A 105 1.68 18.40 -33.55
C HIS A 105 0.90 19.17 -34.61
N ILE A 106 1.55 19.44 -35.75
CA ILE A 106 0.92 20.13 -36.90
C ILE A 106 -0.25 19.31 -37.45
N VAL A 107 -0.02 18.01 -37.71
CA VAL A 107 -1.05 17.12 -38.26
C VAL A 107 -2.22 17.00 -37.28
N ARG A 108 -1.97 16.87 -36.01
CA ARG A 108 -2.98 16.76 -34.96
C ARG A 108 -3.90 17.99 -34.93
N GLU A 109 -3.35 19.19 -35.01
CA GLU A 109 -4.14 20.43 -35.03
C GLU A 109 -5.06 20.46 -36.23
N GLN A 110 -4.53 20.23 -37.42
CA GLN A 110 -5.32 20.21 -38.67
C GLN A 110 -6.40 19.12 -38.66
N MET A 111 -6.07 17.91 -38.18
CA MET A 111 -7.01 16.79 -38.11
C MET A 111 -8.09 16.99 -37.03
N ALA A 112 -7.81 17.71 -35.95
CA ALA A 112 -8.78 17.99 -34.93
C ALA A 112 -9.94 18.91 -35.38
N GLU A 113 -9.68 19.74 -36.40
CA GLU A 113 -10.66 20.65 -37.03
C GLU A 113 -11.44 19.97 -38.17
N ALA A 114 -11.01 18.80 -38.62
CA ALA A 114 -11.66 18.09 -39.71
C ALA A 114 -13.11 17.71 -39.32
N PRO A 115 -14.07 17.77 -40.30
CA PRO A 115 -15.47 17.41 -40.02
C PRO A 115 -15.67 16.00 -39.45
N SER A 116 -14.79 15.06 -39.84
CA SER A 116 -14.78 13.68 -39.33
C SER A 116 -14.36 13.58 -37.85
N ALA A 117 -13.55 14.50 -37.35
CA ALA A 117 -13.03 14.45 -35.98
C ALA A 117 -14.12 14.57 -34.93
N ALA A 118 -15.08 15.45 -35.14
CA ALA A 118 -16.24 15.61 -34.23
C ALA A 118 -17.08 14.33 -34.16
N GLN A 119 -17.29 13.68 -35.31
CA GLN A 119 -18.05 12.44 -35.38
C GLN A 119 -17.28 11.26 -34.74
N ASP A 120 -15.99 11.17 -35.01
CA ASP A 120 -15.13 10.17 -34.38
C ASP A 120 -15.08 10.33 -32.87
N ARG A 121 -15.02 11.55 -32.36
CA ARG A 121 -15.04 11.84 -30.91
C ARG A 121 -16.33 11.35 -30.24
N ARG A 122 -17.50 11.65 -30.83
CA ARG A 122 -18.79 11.17 -30.30
C ARG A 122 -18.86 9.64 -30.26
N ARG A 123 -18.40 8.98 -31.33
CA ARG A 123 -18.35 7.51 -31.39
C ARG A 123 -17.40 6.94 -30.35
N LEU A 124 -16.23 7.56 -30.19
CA LEU A 124 -15.25 7.18 -29.19
C LEU A 124 -15.83 7.26 -27.76
N GLU A 125 -16.51 8.36 -27.44
CA GLU A 125 -17.18 8.52 -26.14
C GLU A 125 -18.19 7.40 -25.90
N SER A 126 -18.99 7.03 -26.89
CA SER A 126 -19.92 5.91 -26.80
C SER A 126 -19.22 4.58 -26.60
N VAL A 127 -18.15 4.29 -27.32
CA VAL A 127 -17.36 3.06 -27.21
C VAL A 127 -16.70 2.94 -25.81
N LEU A 128 -16.15 4.04 -25.32
CA LEU A 128 -15.56 4.08 -23.97
C LEU A 128 -16.62 3.92 -22.87
N ALA A 129 -17.78 4.52 -23.02
CA ALA A 129 -18.91 4.35 -22.10
C ALA A 129 -19.37 2.88 -22.06
N GLN A 130 -19.49 2.22 -23.22
CA GLN A 130 -19.83 0.80 -23.29
C GLN A 130 -18.74 -0.09 -22.63
N ARG A 131 -17.46 0.20 -22.83
CA ARG A 131 -16.35 -0.49 -22.15
C ARG A 131 -16.48 -0.37 -20.63
N ILE A 132 -16.73 0.84 -20.12
CA ILE A 132 -16.91 1.08 -18.68
C ILE A 132 -18.13 0.32 -18.15
N ALA A 133 -19.26 0.37 -18.86
CA ALA A 133 -20.48 -0.32 -18.48
C ALA A 133 -20.26 -1.86 -18.43
N ALA A 134 -19.59 -2.42 -19.43
CA ALA A 134 -19.26 -3.85 -19.45
C ALA A 134 -18.32 -4.27 -18.30
N ARG A 135 -17.32 -3.44 -17.95
CA ARG A 135 -16.44 -3.69 -16.79
C ARG A 135 -17.22 -3.62 -15.47
N ARG A 136 -18.09 -2.61 -15.31
CA ARG A 136 -18.96 -2.48 -14.12
C ARG A 136 -19.88 -3.68 -13.96
N SER A 137 -20.51 -4.13 -15.06
CA SER A 137 -21.38 -5.32 -15.03
C SER A 137 -20.61 -6.56 -14.60
N LYS A 138 -19.40 -6.81 -15.15
CA LYS A 138 -18.54 -7.92 -14.70
C LYS A 138 -18.20 -7.85 -13.22
N SER A 139 -17.84 -6.66 -12.74
CA SER A 139 -17.53 -6.44 -11.32
C SER A 139 -18.76 -6.71 -10.45
N GLN A 140 -19.93 -6.21 -10.81
CA GLN A 140 -21.17 -6.47 -10.08
C GLN A 140 -21.52 -7.96 -10.03
N VAL A 141 -21.44 -8.66 -11.16
CA VAL A 141 -21.67 -10.13 -11.20
C VAL A 141 -20.68 -10.85 -10.28
N PHE A 142 -19.39 -10.51 -10.36
CA PHE A 142 -18.37 -11.09 -9.49
C PHE A 142 -18.70 -10.90 -8.01
N PHE A 143 -18.97 -9.67 -7.56
CA PHE A 143 -19.26 -9.41 -6.15
C PHE A 143 -20.59 -10.01 -5.68
N THR A 144 -21.56 -10.15 -6.58
CA THR A 144 -22.84 -10.82 -6.25
C THR A 144 -22.67 -12.32 -6.09
N THR A 145 -21.84 -12.96 -6.92
CA THR A 145 -21.71 -14.43 -6.95
C THR A 145 -20.56 -14.95 -6.11
N SER A 146 -19.54 -14.15 -5.86
CA SER A 146 -18.27 -14.57 -5.24
C SER A 146 -17.95 -13.83 -3.94
N HIS A 147 -18.94 -13.20 -3.28
CA HIS A 147 -18.72 -12.46 -2.05
C HIS A 147 -18.05 -13.31 -0.95
N GLY A 148 -18.41 -14.61 -0.83
CA GLY A 148 -17.78 -15.51 0.14
C GLY A 148 -16.33 -15.88 -0.19
N ALA A 149 -15.89 -15.72 -1.43
CA ALA A 149 -14.51 -15.99 -1.83
C ALA A 149 -13.63 -14.73 -1.85
N TRP A 150 -14.23 -13.55 -1.69
CA TRP A 150 -13.51 -12.27 -1.78
C TRP A 150 -12.39 -12.13 -0.76
N ASP A 151 -12.64 -12.49 0.51
CA ASP A 151 -11.64 -12.36 1.57
C ASP A 151 -10.43 -13.28 1.35
N ALA A 152 -10.66 -14.49 0.85
CA ALA A 152 -9.59 -15.41 0.48
C ALA A 152 -8.76 -14.85 -0.68
N MET A 153 -9.43 -14.35 -1.73
CA MET A 153 -8.77 -13.73 -2.89
C MET A 153 -8.02 -12.45 -2.50
N ARG A 154 -8.59 -11.60 -1.67
CA ARG A 154 -7.94 -10.40 -1.15
C ARG A 154 -6.67 -10.74 -0.39
N THR A 155 -6.76 -11.76 0.49
CA THR A 155 -5.60 -12.24 1.26
C THR A 155 -4.49 -12.78 0.36
N GLU A 156 -4.86 -13.49 -0.70
CA GLU A 156 -3.88 -14.00 -1.68
C GLU A 156 -3.22 -12.87 -2.48
N MET A 157 -3.97 -11.83 -2.85
CA MET A 157 -3.45 -10.69 -3.64
C MET A 157 -2.58 -9.74 -2.83
N ILE A 158 -2.96 -9.39 -1.60
CA ILE A 158 -2.33 -8.32 -0.82
C ILE A 158 -1.86 -8.74 0.58
N GLY A 159 -2.06 -10.00 0.98
CA GLY A 159 -1.72 -10.50 2.32
C GLY A 159 -2.79 -10.21 3.37
N GLN A 160 -2.68 -10.86 4.52
CA GLN A 160 -3.70 -10.80 5.58
C GLN A 160 -3.78 -9.47 6.34
N ARG A 161 -2.67 -8.73 6.40
CA ARG A 161 -2.53 -7.57 7.31
C ARG A 161 -2.22 -6.26 6.61
N THR A 162 -2.22 -6.21 5.30
CA THR A 162 -1.85 -5.00 4.55
C THR A 162 -2.79 -3.83 4.82
N ASP A 163 -4.08 -4.10 4.99
CA ASP A 163 -5.09 -3.12 5.36
C ASP A 163 -4.85 -2.54 6.76
N LEU A 164 -4.46 -3.38 7.75
CA LEU A 164 -4.13 -2.93 9.10
C LEU A 164 -2.82 -2.16 9.14
N LEU A 165 -1.80 -2.59 8.38
CA LEU A 165 -0.53 -1.88 8.28
C LEU A 165 -0.71 -0.50 7.65
N ALA A 166 -1.57 -0.35 6.65
CA ALA A 166 -1.89 0.94 6.05
C ALA A 166 -2.52 1.95 7.04
N LEU A 167 -3.17 1.46 8.14
CA LEU A 167 -3.68 2.35 9.18
C LEU A 167 -2.57 3.03 9.99
N LEU A 168 -1.35 2.51 9.96
CA LEU A 168 -0.20 3.14 10.62
C LEU A 168 0.19 4.47 9.96
N ASP A 169 -0.16 4.69 8.69
CA ASP A 169 0.01 5.99 8.01
C ASP A 169 -0.87 7.12 8.58
N LEU A 170 -1.79 6.80 9.51
CA LEU A 170 -2.55 7.78 10.29
C LEU A 170 -1.74 8.33 11.49
N LEU A 171 -0.58 7.76 11.81
CA LEU A 171 0.34 8.32 12.79
C LEU A 171 0.95 9.62 12.24
N ASP A 172 1.31 10.53 13.12
CA ASP A 172 2.03 11.74 12.69
C ASP A 172 3.46 11.37 12.31
N GLU A 173 3.84 11.64 11.08
CA GLU A 173 5.17 11.36 10.52
C GLU A 173 6.33 12.00 11.30
N ARG A 174 6.04 13.00 12.12
CA ARG A 174 7.03 13.72 12.97
C ARG A 174 7.25 13.04 14.33
N TRP A 175 6.47 12.02 14.67
CA TRP A 175 6.56 11.42 15.98
C TRP A 175 7.86 10.67 16.22
N VAL A 176 8.31 10.75 17.48
CA VAL A 176 9.29 9.85 18.07
C VAL A 176 8.53 8.80 18.88
N VAL A 177 8.63 7.55 18.47
CA VAL A 177 7.89 6.43 19.06
C VAL A 177 8.85 5.54 19.85
N GLY A 178 8.47 5.19 21.07
CA GLY A 178 9.15 4.17 21.89
C GLY A 178 8.47 2.82 21.74
N ASP A 179 9.19 1.79 21.30
CA ASP A 179 8.80 0.38 21.35
C ASP A 179 9.51 -0.25 22.55
N LEU A 180 8.81 -0.31 23.68
CA LEU A 180 9.37 -0.62 25.00
C LEU A 180 9.18 -2.13 25.30
N GLY A 181 10.26 -2.88 25.32
CA GLY A 181 10.27 -4.34 25.28
C GLY A 181 10.05 -4.84 23.85
N CYS A 182 10.86 -4.35 22.91
CA CYS A 182 10.65 -4.56 21.46
C CYS A 182 10.88 -6.00 21.00
N GLY A 183 11.50 -6.84 21.83
CA GLY A 183 11.84 -8.22 21.48
C GLY A 183 12.64 -8.31 20.18
N THR A 184 12.15 -9.06 19.22
CA THR A 184 12.76 -9.21 17.90
C THR A 184 12.47 -8.08 16.90
N GLY A 185 11.83 -6.99 17.36
CA GLY A 185 11.58 -5.78 16.55
C GLY A 185 10.42 -5.86 15.58
N HIS A 186 9.45 -6.74 15.79
CA HIS A 186 8.31 -6.92 14.87
C HIS A 186 7.40 -5.69 14.82
N VAL A 187 7.09 -5.09 15.97
CA VAL A 187 6.28 -3.86 16.04
C VAL A 187 7.09 -2.68 15.50
N THR A 188 8.37 -2.58 15.87
CA THR A 188 9.30 -1.56 15.36
C THR A 188 9.38 -1.56 13.84
N GLU A 189 9.47 -2.74 13.20
CA GLU A 189 9.54 -2.88 11.74
C GLU A 189 8.31 -2.28 11.04
N ALA A 190 7.12 -2.50 11.62
CA ALA A 190 5.87 -1.96 11.09
C ALA A 190 5.76 -0.44 11.27
N LEU A 191 6.28 0.11 12.37
CA LEU A 191 6.20 1.54 12.70
C LEU A 191 7.21 2.41 11.95
N ALA A 192 8.42 1.88 11.73
CA ALA A 192 9.55 2.65 11.22
C ALA A 192 9.25 3.42 9.91
N PRO A 193 8.51 2.86 8.91
CA PRO A 193 8.18 3.61 7.70
C PRO A 193 7.25 4.80 7.90
N CYS A 194 6.50 4.86 9.02
CA CYS A 194 5.38 5.77 9.22
C CYS A 194 5.70 6.94 10.17
N VAL A 195 6.89 6.96 10.79
CA VAL A 195 7.24 7.95 11.83
C VAL A 195 8.67 8.49 11.67
N ALA A 196 8.98 9.62 12.31
CA ALA A 196 10.30 10.22 12.22
C ALA A 196 11.41 9.34 12.79
N ARG A 197 11.16 8.72 13.95
CA ARG A 197 12.15 7.89 14.66
C ARG A 197 11.46 6.87 15.55
N VAL A 198 12.01 5.65 15.63
CA VAL A 198 11.63 4.65 16.63
C VAL A 198 12.82 4.38 17.55
N ILE A 199 12.59 4.50 18.86
CA ILE A 199 13.53 4.07 19.90
C ILE A 199 13.01 2.74 20.43
N ALA A 200 13.69 1.66 20.09
CA ALA A 200 13.30 0.31 20.47
C ALA A 200 14.22 -0.19 21.61
N VAL A 201 13.61 -0.54 22.73
CA VAL A 201 14.32 -0.94 23.95
C VAL A 201 14.00 -2.38 24.31
N ASP A 202 15.02 -3.15 24.65
CA ASP A 202 14.86 -4.50 25.21
C ASP A 202 16.07 -4.82 26.11
N GLU A 203 15.88 -5.63 27.16
CA GLU A 203 16.96 -6.05 28.05
C GLU A 203 17.72 -7.27 27.51
N SER A 204 17.09 -8.06 26.66
CA SER A 204 17.62 -9.31 26.12
C SER A 204 18.58 -9.07 24.95
N GLY A 205 19.87 -9.31 25.17
CA GLY A 205 20.89 -9.22 24.13
C GLY A 205 20.60 -10.08 22.88
N PRO A 206 20.17 -11.35 23.01
CA PRO A 206 19.73 -12.17 21.88
C PRO A 206 18.54 -11.58 21.12
N MET A 207 17.53 -11.02 21.81
CA MET A 207 16.40 -10.34 21.16
C MET A 207 16.85 -9.11 20.37
N LEU A 208 17.69 -8.26 20.95
CA LEU A 208 18.26 -7.10 20.26
C LEU A 208 19.13 -7.50 19.06
N SER A 209 19.82 -8.64 19.12
CA SER A 209 20.58 -9.14 17.97
C SER A 209 19.67 -9.54 16.82
N ALA A 210 18.55 -10.22 17.12
CA ALA A 210 17.54 -10.56 16.13
C ALA A 210 16.83 -9.31 15.58
N ALA A 211 16.53 -8.34 16.45
CA ALA A 211 15.96 -7.05 16.04
C ALA A 211 16.90 -6.28 15.10
N ARG A 212 18.21 -6.26 15.39
CA ARG A 212 19.21 -5.59 14.54
C ARG A 212 19.27 -6.17 13.13
N GLU A 213 19.20 -7.49 13.00
CA GLU A 213 19.18 -8.15 11.69
C GLU A 213 17.88 -7.83 10.93
N ARG A 214 16.73 -7.87 11.61
CA ARG A 214 15.44 -7.53 11.03
C ARG A 214 15.38 -6.09 10.54
N LEU A 215 15.88 -5.15 11.33
CA LEU A 215 15.74 -3.71 11.14
C LEU A 215 16.90 -3.07 10.37
N LYS A 216 17.83 -3.86 9.83
CA LYS A 216 19.04 -3.37 9.15
C LYS A 216 18.81 -2.42 7.98
N LYS A 217 17.59 -2.41 7.41
CA LYS A 217 17.21 -1.52 6.31
C LYS A 217 16.53 -0.22 6.78
N GLN A 218 16.23 -0.13 8.07
CA GLN A 218 15.54 1.02 8.67
C GLN A 218 16.57 1.99 9.26
N SER A 219 16.76 3.14 8.63
CA SER A 219 17.76 4.14 9.05
C SER A 219 17.31 5.00 10.23
N ASN A 220 16.01 5.00 10.54
CA ASN A 220 15.40 5.82 11.59
C ASN A 220 15.07 5.02 12.87
N VAL A 221 15.64 3.83 13.02
CA VAL A 221 15.46 2.99 14.22
C VAL A 221 16.72 3.03 15.07
N GLU A 222 16.55 3.28 16.36
CA GLU A 222 17.59 3.25 17.37
C GLU A 222 17.30 2.11 18.36
N LEU A 223 18.20 1.11 18.44
CA LEU A 223 18.11 -0.01 19.36
C LEU A 223 18.92 0.29 20.62
N ARG A 224 18.28 0.26 21.78
CA ARG A 224 18.91 0.49 23.09
C ARG A 224 18.75 -0.75 23.97
N ALA A 225 19.82 -1.12 24.66
CA ALA A 225 19.78 -2.18 25.68
C ALA A 225 19.37 -1.56 27.04
N GLY A 226 18.34 -2.09 27.68
CA GLY A 226 17.88 -1.64 28.99
C GLY A 226 16.57 -2.28 29.39
N GLY A 227 16.27 -2.28 30.68
CA GLY A 227 15.00 -2.72 31.23
C GLY A 227 13.91 -1.66 31.05
N VAL A 228 12.66 -2.10 31.05
CA VAL A 228 11.52 -1.19 30.92
C VAL A 228 11.17 -0.47 32.23
N GLU A 229 11.71 -0.94 33.36
CA GLU A 229 11.55 -0.32 34.68
C GLU A 229 12.52 0.88 34.86
N GLU A 230 13.61 0.96 34.06
CA GLU A 230 14.55 2.08 34.01
C GLU A 230 14.96 2.28 32.53
N LEU A 231 14.12 3.00 31.80
CA LEU A 231 14.29 3.17 30.35
C LEU A 231 15.50 4.04 30.00
N PRO A 232 16.37 3.60 29.10
CA PRO A 232 17.47 4.40 28.57
C PRO A 232 16.97 5.48 27.58
N ILE A 233 15.95 6.25 27.99
CA ILE A 233 15.26 7.27 27.21
C ILE A 233 15.12 8.52 28.09
N ASP A 234 15.37 9.68 27.50
CA ASP A 234 15.28 10.94 28.22
C ASP A 234 13.83 11.30 28.58
N SER A 235 13.68 12.06 29.68
CA SER A 235 12.36 12.53 30.12
C SER A 235 11.70 13.41 29.04
N GLY A 236 10.50 13.06 28.62
CA GLY A 236 9.73 13.83 27.62
C GLY A 236 10.29 13.73 26.21
N GLU A 237 10.89 12.62 25.83
CA GLU A 237 11.42 12.37 24.49
C GLU A 237 10.37 11.80 23.51
N LEU A 238 9.40 11.04 24.00
CA LEU A 238 8.46 10.27 23.17
C LEU A 238 7.13 10.99 22.92
N ASP A 239 6.64 10.93 21.70
CA ASP A 239 5.27 11.30 21.33
C ASP A 239 4.29 10.14 21.57
N LEU A 240 4.77 8.90 21.39
CA LEU A 240 4.01 7.66 21.63
C LEU A 240 4.93 6.64 22.28
N ALA A 241 4.46 5.98 23.35
CA ALA A 241 5.07 4.81 23.95
C ALA A 241 4.19 3.59 23.67
N ILE A 242 4.79 2.48 23.28
CA ILE A 242 4.12 1.21 23.04
C ILE A 242 4.74 0.15 23.94
N LEU A 243 3.88 -0.58 24.65
CA LEU A 243 4.18 -1.80 25.38
C LEU A 243 3.34 -2.91 24.74
N PHE A 244 3.98 -3.88 24.11
CA PHE A 244 3.28 -4.97 23.44
C PHE A 244 3.73 -6.32 24.00
N LEU A 245 2.90 -6.93 24.83
CA LEU A 245 3.17 -8.19 25.54
C LEU A 245 4.41 -8.08 26.46
N VAL A 246 4.45 -7.08 27.31
CA VAL A 246 5.58 -6.78 28.21
C VAL A 246 5.16 -6.75 29.68
N ALA A 247 4.02 -6.13 30.00
CA ALA A 247 3.65 -5.83 31.39
C ALA A 247 3.47 -7.10 32.23
N HIS A 248 3.07 -8.21 31.64
CA HIS A 248 2.92 -9.48 32.36
C HIS A 248 4.24 -10.11 32.82
N PHE A 249 5.41 -9.64 32.34
CA PHE A 249 6.72 -10.02 32.86
C PHE A 249 7.17 -9.17 34.03
N ILE A 250 6.58 -7.99 34.28
CA ILE A 250 7.07 -6.98 35.19
C ILE A 250 6.44 -7.19 36.56
N ALA A 251 7.28 -7.23 37.62
CA ALA A 251 6.82 -7.47 38.98
C ALA A 251 5.91 -6.35 39.50
N ASP A 252 6.23 -5.09 39.18
CA ASP A 252 5.46 -3.90 39.53
C ASP A 252 5.02 -3.12 38.28
N PRO A 253 3.86 -3.44 37.70
CA PRO A 253 3.34 -2.72 36.53
C PRO A 253 3.00 -1.24 36.83
N ALA A 254 2.73 -0.87 38.08
CA ALA A 254 2.46 0.52 38.44
C ALA A 254 3.75 1.36 38.35
N ALA A 255 4.89 0.83 38.80
CA ALA A 255 6.20 1.48 38.64
C ALA A 255 6.58 1.60 37.17
N LEU A 256 6.31 0.57 36.34
CA LEU A 256 6.49 0.64 34.89
C LEU A 256 5.70 1.81 34.26
N MET A 257 4.44 2.03 34.69
CA MET A 257 3.63 3.13 34.18
C MET A 257 4.21 4.50 34.56
N GLN A 258 4.86 4.65 35.70
CA GLN A 258 5.55 5.88 36.08
C GLN A 258 6.74 6.18 35.19
N GLU A 259 7.50 5.17 34.84
CA GLU A 259 8.64 5.29 33.93
C GLU A 259 8.20 5.63 32.49
N VAL A 260 7.13 4.99 32.02
CA VAL A 260 6.50 5.34 30.72
C VAL A 260 6.00 6.79 30.74
N LEU A 261 5.37 7.22 31.85
CA LEU A 261 4.93 8.62 31.96
C LEU A 261 6.11 9.59 31.93
N ARG A 262 7.25 9.24 32.56
CA ARG A 262 8.47 10.06 32.55
C ARG A 262 8.95 10.36 31.13
N VAL A 263 9.07 9.32 30.30
CA VAL A 263 9.64 9.45 28.92
C VAL A 263 8.69 10.07 27.91
N LEU A 264 7.39 10.10 28.20
CA LEU A 264 6.42 10.75 27.31
C LEU A 264 6.49 12.28 27.39
N LYS A 265 6.35 12.94 26.26
CA LYS A 265 6.09 14.39 26.17
C LYS A 265 4.74 14.75 26.81
N PRO A 266 4.53 16.01 27.24
CA PRO A 266 3.18 16.45 27.58
C PRO A 266 2.24 16.23 26.38
N GLY A 267 1.08 15.60 26.59
CA GLY A 267 0.15 15.20 25.54
C GLY A 267 0.52 13.91 24.81
N GLY A 268 1.70 13.35 25.06
CA GLY A 268 2.15 12.07 24.49
C GLY A 268 1.22 10.93 24.89
N LYS A 269 1.17 9.91 24.06
CA LYS A 269 0.22 8.79 24.17
C LYS A 269 0.92 7.52 24.62
N LEU A 270 0.18 6.66 25.32
CA LEU A 270 0.53 5.29 25.62
C LEU A 270 -0.41 4.36 24.87
N LEU A 271 0.14 3.29 24.29
CA LEU A 271 -0.56 2.07 23.88
C LEU A 271 0.03 0.89 24.66
N LEU A 272 -0.80 0.26 25.46
CA LEU A 272 -0.49 -0.99 26.17
C LEU A 272 -1.35 -2.11 25.58
N VAL A 273 -0.71 -3.16 25.09
CA VAL A 273 -1.38 -4.39 24.62
C VAL A 273 -0.85 -5.55 25.41
N ASP A 274 -1.73 -6.27 26.10
CA ASP A 274 -1.33 -7.42 26.90
C ASP A 274 -2.48 -8.42 27.05
N PHE A 275 -2.27 -9.49 27.80
CA PHE A 275 -3.25 -10.54 28.02
C PHE A 275 -4.38 -10.10 28.95
N ILE A 276 -5.60 -10.43 28.57
CA ILE A 276 -6.74 -10.45 29.50
C ILE A 276 -6.50 -11.59 30.48
N ILE A 277 -6.93 -11.42 31.75
CA ILE A 277 -6.77 -12.42 32.80
C ILE A 277 -7.22 -13.81 32.31
N HIS A 278 -6.41 -14.81 32.57
CA HIS A 278 -6.60 -16.18 32.07
C HIS A 278 -6.07 -17.23 33.06
N GLU A 279 -6.43 -18.49 32.87
CA GLU A 279 -6.05 -19.62 33.74
C GLU A 279 -4.91 -20.50 33.13
N HIS A 280 -4.23 -20.04 32.10
CA HIS A 280 -3.14 -20.77 31.40
C HIS A 280 -1.84 -20.70 32.23
N THR A 281 -1.73 -21.56 33.25
CA THR A 281 -0.56 -21.61 34.16
C THR A 281 0.71 -22.09 33.46
N GLU A 282 0.59 -22.79 32.36
CA GLU A 282 1.72 -23.25 31.53
C GLU A 282 2.63 -22.11 31.07
N TYR A 283 2.13 -20.91 30.83
CA TYR A 283 2.93 -19.77 30.43
C TYR A 283 3.83 -19.22 31.53
N ALA A 284 3.35 -19.25 32.77
CA ALA A 284 4.17 -18.89 33.92
C ALA A 284 5.38 -19.83 34.07
N ILE A 285 5.16 -21.13 33.83
CA ILE A 285 6.21 -22.16 33.95
C ILE A 285 7.19 -22.12 32.77
N GLN A 286 6.71 -21.96 31.53
CA GLN A 286 7.51 -22.08 30.34
C GLN A 286 8.16 -20.75 29.91
N LEU A 287 7.47 -19.64 30.11
CA LEU A 287 7.86 -18.33 29.60
C LEU A 287 8.23 -17.33 30.72
N GLY A 288 7.99 -17.68 32.00
CA GLY A 288 8.33 -16.83 33.13
C GLY A 288 7.36 -15.67 33.33
N HIS A 289 6.08 -15.83 32.94
CA HIS A 289 5.08 -14.79 33.21
C HIS A 289 4.89 -14.60 34.71
N VAL A 290 4.99 -13.38 35.18
CA VAL A 290 4.71 -12.99 36.56
C VAL A 290 3.20 -12.87 36.80
N TRP A 291 2.49 -12.38 35.79
CA TRP A 291 1.04 -12.19 35.81
C TRP A 291 0.36 -13.05 34.74
N GLN A 292 -0.82 -13.58 35.08
CA GLN A 292 -1.67 -14.31 34.16
C GLN A 292 -2.69 -13.35 33.49
N GLY A 293 -2.18 -12.24 32.93
CA GLY A 293 -2.99 -11.20 32.35
C GLY A 293 -3.62 -10.25 33.36
N PHE A 294 -4.40 -9.31 32.88
CA PHE A 294 -4.93 -8.19 33.67
C PHE A 294 -6.38 -7.91 33.28
N ASP A 295 -7.17 -7.50 34.31
CA ASP A 295 -8.51 -6.98 34.05
C ASP A 295 -8.52 -5.45 33.81
N GLU A 296 -9.66 -4.93 33.42
CA GLU A 296 -9.83 -3.51 33.09
C GLU A 296 -9.59 -2.62 34.31
N ALA A 297 -10.09 -3.02 35.53
CA ALA A 297 -9.99 -2.23 36.73
C ALA A 297 -8.52 -2.07 37.17
N GLN A 298 -7.72 -3.14 37.08
CA GLN A 298 -6.29 -3.10 37.38
C GLN A 298 -5.55 -2.16 36.43
N VAL A 299 -5.73 -2.32 35.11
CA VAL A 299 -5.02 -1.53 34.14
C VAL A 299 -5.40 -0.05 34.20
N VAL A 300 -6.69 0.25 34.27
CA VAL A 300 -7.17 1.63 34.38
C VAL A 300 -6.72 2.26 35.71
N GLY A 301 -6.77 1.50 36.78
CA GLY A 301 -6.29 1.94 38.09
C GLY A 301 -4.82 2.38 38.05
N TRP A 302 -3.90 1.55 37.55
CA TRP A 302 -2.48 1.91 37.37
C TRP A 302 -2.26 3.17 36.58
N LEU A 303 -2.99 3.30 35.47
CA LEU A 303 -2.86 4.46 34.59
C LEU A 303 -3.34 5.76 35.26
N GLU A 304 -4.48 5.72 35.96
CA GLU A 304 -5.04 6.90 36.62
C GLU A 304 -4.22 7.29 37.87
N GLU A 305 -3.80 6.34 38.69
CA GLU A 305 -2.94 6.57 39.86
C GLU A 305 -1.57 7.17 39.45
N THR A 306 -1.03 6.75 38.31
CA THR A 306 0.21 7.31 37.75
C THR A 306 0.02 8.75 37.24
N GLY A 307 -1.20 9.17 36.95
CA GLY A 307 -1.52 10.52 36.45
C GLY A 307 -1.76 10.60 34.95
N PHE A 308 -1.95 9.49 34.29
CA PHE A 308 -2.46 9.47 32.91
C PHE A 308 -3.91 9.95 32.86
N VAL A 309 -4.35 10.44 31.71
CA VAL A 309 -5.72 10.91 31.49
C VAL A 309 -6.30 10.30 30.21
N GLY A 310 -7.63 10.23 30.16
CA GLY A 310 -8.34 9.68 29.01
C GLY A 310 -8.06 8.21 28.80
N CYS A 311 -7.95 7.47 29.90
CA CYS A 311 -7.72 6.02 29.91
C CYS A 311 -8.89 5.30 29.22
N ARG A 312 -8.56 4.35 28.35
CA ARG A 312 -9.52 3.51 27.63
C ARG A 312 -8.98 2.11 27.61
N TYR A 313 -9.82 1.15 27.91
CA TYR A 313 -9.53 -0.27 27.81
C TYR A 313 -10.49 -0.92 26.80
N ARG A 314 -10.00 -1.85 26.00
CA ARG A 314 -10.83 -2.56 25.05
C ARG A 314 -10.27 -3.97 24.82
N ALA A 315 -11.10 -4.99 25.03
CA ALA A 315 -10.77 -6.33 24.59
C ALA A 315 -10.59 -6.35 23.05
N LEU A 316 -9.53 -6.97 22.60
CA LEU A 316 -9.29 -7.16 21.16
C LEU A 316 -10.06 -8.40 20.68
N PRO A 317 -10.57 -8.38 19.43
CA PRO A 317 -11.14 -9.58 18.83
C PRO A 317 -10.09 -10.71 18.78
N SER A 318 -10.49 -11.89 19.19
CA SER A 318 -9.62 -13.07 19.11
C SER A 318 -9.44 -13.49 17.67
N ASP A 319 -8.20 -13.79 17.27
CA ASP A 319 -7.93 -14.43 15.99
C ASP A 319 -8.33 -15.92 16.10
N PRO A 320 -9.20 -16.45 15.22
CA PRO A 320 -9.61 -17.85 15.26
C PRO A 320 -8.45 -18.86 15.13
N ALA A 321 -7.32 -18.43 14.57
CA ALA A 321 -6.12 -19.26 14.46
C ALA A 321 -5.22 -19.18 15.70
N ALA A 322 -5.42 -18.20 16.59
CA ALA A 322 -4.66 -18.06 17.80
C ALA A 322 -5.10 -19.11 18.85
N LYS A 323 -4.11 -19.69 19.53
CA LYS A 323 -4.32 -20.69 20.59
C LYS A 323 -4.07 -20.09 22.00
N GLY A 324 -3.55 -18.89 22.06
CA GLY A 324 -3.23 -18.19 23.31
C GLY A 324 -4.42 -17.45 23.91
N PRO A 325 -4.22 -16.82 25.09
CA PRO A 325 -5.24 -16.01 25.73
C PRO A 325 -5.67 -14.82 24.88
N SER A 326 -6.86 -14.30 25.16
CA SER A 326 -7.34 -13.08 24.55
C SER A 326 -6.49 -11.87 24.99
N LEU A 327 -6.41 -10.87 24.11
CA LEU A 327 -5.67 -9.64 24.35
C LEU A 327 -6.61 -8.47 24.61
N PHE A 328 -6.09 -7.48 25.32
CA PHE A 328 -6.69 -6.14 25.38
C PHE A 328 -5.74 -5.10 24.77
N ALA A 329 -6.29 -3.96 24.41
CA ALA A 329 -5.54 -2.73 24.15
C ALA A 329 -6.03 -1.65 25.11
N ALA A 330 -5.10 -1.05 25.84
CA ALA A 330 -5.37 0.12 26.66
C ALA A 330 -4.61 1.32 26.10
N THR A 331 -5.27 2.48 26.07
CA THR A 331 -4.66 3.74 25.63
C THR A 331 -4.86 4.81 26.69
N ALA A 332 -3.86 5.68 26.85
CA ALA A 332 -3.91 6.81 27.77
C ALA A 332 -3.04 7.95 27.24
N ARG A 333 -3.10 9.12 27.86
CA ARG A 333 -2.28 10.29 27.51
C ARG A 333 -1.64 10.89 28.75
N LYS A 334 -0.40 11.36 28.61
CA LYS A 334 0.20 12.26 29.59
C LYS A 334 -0.50 13.61 29.55
N LYS A 335 -0.85 14.13 30.71
CA LYS A 335 -1.50 15.44 30.84
C LYS A 335 -0.68 16.55 30.15
N ASN A 336 -1.33 17.40 29.41
CA ASN A 336 -0.67 18.58 28.85
C ASN A 336 -0.20 19.51 29.98
N ARG A 337 0.98 20.14 29.82
CA ARG A 337 1.31 21.27 30.68
C ARG A 337 0.23 22.34 30.48
N LYS A 338 -0.36 22.83 31.60
CA LYS A 338 -1.16 24.07 31.52
C LYS A 338 -0.28 25.13 30.88
N LYS A 339 -0.75 25.79 29.84
CA LYS A 339 -0.18 27.08 29.44
C LYS A 339 -0.51 28.03 30.59
N ASP A 340 0.50 28.39 31.38
CA ASP A 340 0.44 29.55 32.27
C ASP A 340 0.38 30.83 31.41
#